data_9d0baf2097a4f246234c204d780e3c7f
#
_entry.id   9d0baf2097a4f246234c204d780e3c7f
#
_cell.length_a   1.000
_cell.length_b   1.000
_cell.length_c   1.000
_cell.angle_alpha   90.00
_cell.angle_beta   90.00
_cell.angle_gamma   90.00
#
_symmetry.space_group_name_H-M   'P 1'
#
loop_
_entity.id
_entity.type
_entity.pdbx_description
1 polymer ?
#
loop_
_entity_poly.entity_id
_entity_poly.type
_entity_poly.pdbx_seq_one_letter_code
_entity_poly.pdbx_strand_id
1 'polypeptide(L)'
;MRYFKWGVSRLVLESDPMPDVVPIFIEGFDMIMNEERKFPRFIPRPFQNVRVTFGEKLDMEEVFGDLRARWKQLRAEEERKSGTLDVGVLNDALKYSDEAVKIRMECTDRIRKAVLDVRRQRGYSDEDPKNNLASTWLREGMKREGRQDDGTLTREE
;
A
#
# COMPACT_ATOMS: atom_id res chain seq x y z
N MET A 1 -0.52 10.68 -3.89
CA MET A 1 -1.02 9.33 -3.52
C MET A 1 -0.24 8.84 -2.29
N ARG A 2 -0.92 8.34 -1.28
CA ARG A 2 -0.30 7.86 -0.03
C ARG A 2 0.56 6.62 -0.25
N TYR A 3 1.36 6.28 0.76
CA TYR A 3 2.04 4.99 0.85
C TYR A 3 1.02 3.84 0.93
N PHE A 4 1.41 2.68 0.46
CA PHE A 4 0.59 1.49 0.58
C PHE A 4 0.83 0.79 1.92
N LYS A 5 -0.24 0.25 2.51
CA LYS A 5 -0.13 -0.53 3.76
C LYS A 5 0.48 -1.91 3.48
N TRP A 6 1.14 -2.47 4.48
CA TRP A 6 1.87 -3.74 4.37
C TRP A 6 1.03 -4.97 4.04
N GLY A 7 -0.30 -4.90 4.14
CA GLY A 7 -1.16 -6.02 3.77
C GLY A 7 -0.95 -6.50 2.34
N VAL A 8 -0.74 -5.59 1.39
CA VAL A 8 -0.49 -5.96 0.00
C VAL A 8 0.87 -6.65 -0.19
N SER A 9 1.91 -6.25 0.55
CA SER A 9 3.21 -6.92 0.48
C SER A 9 3.16 -8.36 0.98
N ARG A 10 2.34 -8.65 1.99
CA ARG A 10 2.13 -10.03 2.45
C ARG A 10 1.54 -10.92 1.36
N LEU A 11 0.55 -10.43 0.63
CA LEU A 11 -0.03 -11.18 -0.49
C LEU A 11 1.03 -11.50 -1.54
N VAL A 12 1.88 -10.54 -1.90
CA VAL A 12 2.93 -10.75 -2.91
C VAL A 12 4.03 -11.68 -2.40
N LEU A 13 4.46 -11.53 -1.15
CA LEU A 13 5.62 -12.25 -0.61
C LEU A 13 5.28 -13.68 -0.12
N GLU A 14 4.05 -13.88 0.39
CA GLU A 14 3.69 -15.11 1.11
C GLU A 14 2.78 -16.05 0.32
N SER A 15 2.06 -15.58 -0.71
CA SER A 15 1.15 -16.45 -1.47
C SER A 15 1.89 -17.47 -2.33
N ASP A 16 1.32 -18.66 -2.40
CA ASP A 16 1.76 -19.72 -3.30
C ASP A 16 0.53 -20.37 -3.96
N PRO A 17 0.39 -20.32 -5.29
CA PRO A 17 1.30 -19.68 -6.26
C PRO A 17 1.36 -18.15 -6.11
N MET A 18 2.38 -17.54 -6.73
CA MET A 18 2.53 -16.09 -6.77
C MET A 18 1.32 -15.45 -7.45
N PRO A 19 0.68 -14.44 -6.83
CA PRO A 19 -0.50 -13.80 -7.39
C PRO A 19 -0.16 -12.93 -8.59
N ASP A 20 -1.08 -12.77 -9.52
CA ASP A 20 -1.01 -11.75 -10.54
C ASP A 20 -1.30 -10.37 -9.96
N VAL A 21 -0.53 -9.37 -10.34
CA VAL A 21 -0.73 -7.97 -9.93
C VAL A 21 -0.99 -7.10 -11.16
N VAL A 22 -2.13 -6.43 -11.16
CA VAL A 22 -2.50 -5.43 -12.17
C VAL A 22 -2.67 -4.09 -11.46
N PRO A 23 -1.85 -3.07 -11.78
CA PRO A 23 -1.98 -1.76 -11.16
C PRO A 23 -3.22 -1.05 -11.71
N ILE A 24 -3.98 -0.44 -10.81
CA ILE A 24 -5.21 0.28 -11.16
C ILE A 24 -5.11 1.71 -10.61
N PHE A 25 -5.41 2.68 -11.46
CA PHE A 25 -5.54 4.08 -11.07
C PHE A 25 -6.99 4.53 -11.22
N ILE A 26 -7.54 5.11 -10.14
CA ILE A 26 -8.92 5.59 -10.10
C ILE A 26 -8.89 7.10 -9.87
N GLU A 27 -9.59 7.85 -10.71
CA GLU A 27 -9.71 9.31 -10.66
C GLU A 27 -11.16 9.77 -10.56
N GLY A 28 -11.39 10.92 -9.93
CA GLY A 28 -12.72 11.56 -9.85
C GLY A 28 -13.54 11.24 -8.60
N PHE A 29 -13.06 10.39 -7.69
CA PHE A 29 -13.77 10.14 -6.44
C PHE A 29 -13.86 11.36 -5.53
N ASP A 30 -12.84 12.21 -5.54
CA ASP A 30 -12.82 13.49 -4.84
C ASP A 30 -13.95 14.42 -5.27
N MET A 31 -14.40 14.31 -6.52
CA MET A 31 -15.55 15.06 -7.03
C MET A 31 -16.88 14.56 -6.46
N ILE A 32 -16.97 13.29 -6.10
CA ILE A 32 -18.16 12.67 -5.50
C ILE A 32 -18.25 13.04 -4.02
N MET A 33 -17.19 12.78 -3.27
CA MET A 33 -17.12 13.04 -1.83
C MET A 33 -15.74 13.61 -1.45
N ASN A 34 -15.66 14.93 -1.43
CA ASN A 34 -14.47 15.62 -0.94
C ASN A 34 -14.53 15.73 0.59
N GLU A 35 -13.44 15.34 1.27
CA GLU A 35 -13.35 15.41 2.74
C GLU A 35 -13.39 16.83 3.30
N GLU A 36 -12.92 17.84 2.54
CA GLU A 36 -12.94 19.24 2.93
C GLU A 36 -14.27 19.95 2.65
N ARG A 37 -15.24 19.21 2.16
CA ARG A 37 -16.54 19.76 1.76
C ARG A 37 -17.34 20.23 2.97
N LYS A 38 -17.96 21.40 2.82
CA LYS A 38 -18.96 21.94 3.78
C LYS A 38 -20.25 21.11 3.73
N PHE A 39 -21.08 21.26 4.78
CA PHE A 39 -22.39 20.61 4.87
C PHE A 39 -23.20 20.74 3.56
N PRO A 40 -23.91 19.69 3.13
CA PRO A 40 -24.00 18.34 3.71
C PRO A 40 -22.83 17.44 3.25
N ARG A 41 -21.98 16.99 4.19
CA ARG A 41 -20.77 16.21 3.89
C ARG A 41 -21.04 14.78 3.45
N PHE A 42 -22.13 14.20 3.95
CA PHE A 42 -22.47 12.78 3.80
C PHE A 42 -23.27 12.45 2.52
N ILE A 43 -23.73 13.47 1.77
CA ILE A 43 -24.49 13.24 0.54
C ILE A 43 -23.53 13.20 -0.65
N PRO A 44 -23.34 12.03 -1.33
CA PRO A 44 -22.55 11.96 -2.54
C PRO A 44 -23.11 12.88 -3.62
N ARG A 45 -22.25 13.52 -4.41
CA ARG A 45 -22.68 14.30 -5.57
C ARG A 45 -22.99 13.35 -6.73
N PRO A 46 -24.21 13.35 -7.25
CA PRO A 46 -24.54 12.56 -8.43
C PRO A 46 -23.88 13.14 -9.70
N PHE A 47 -23.89 12.35 -10.75
CA PHE A 47 -23.43 12.73 -12.10
C PHE A 47 -21.97 13.19 -12.20
N GLN A 48 -21.10 12.68 -11.32
CA GLN A 48 -19.67 12.90 -11.42
C GLN A 48 -19.00 11.81 -12.27
N ASN A 49 -17.99 12.20 -13.02
CA ASN A 49 -17.23 11.27 -13.83
C ASN A 49 -16.15 10.58 -12.97
N VAL A 50 -16.27 9.28 -12.84
CA VAL A 50 -15.22 8.44 -12.27
C VAL A 50 -14.59 7.63 -13.40
N ARG A 51 -13.27 7.63 -13.44
CA ARG A 51 -12.53 6.86 -14.43
C ARG A 51 -11.63 5.86 -13.71
N VAL A 52 -11.65 4.63 -14.22
CA VAL A 52 -10.78 3.54 -13.78
C VAL A 52 -9.85 3.21 -14.93
N THR A 53 -8.55 3.28 -14.69
CA THR A 53 -7.52 2.94 -15.68
C THR A 53 -6.75 1.74 -15.16
N PHE A 54 -6.70 0.68 -15.95
CA PHE A 54 -5.92 -0.51 -15.68
C PHE A 54 -4.56 -0.37 -16.40
N GLY A 55 -3.49 -0.64 -15.67
CA GLY A 55 -2.17 -0.80 -16.25
C GLY A 55 -1.96 -2.22 -16.80
N GLU A 56 -0.80 -2.47 -17.34
CA GLU A 56 -0.39 -3.82 -17.74
C GLU A 56 -0.14 -4.69 -16.52
N LYS A 57 -0.41 -5.99 -16.67
CA LYS A 57 -0.06 -6.99 -15.65
C LYS A 57 1.45 -6.99 -15.45
N LEU A 58 1.88 -6.91 -14.20
CA LEU A 58 3.31 -6.92 -13.87
C LEU A 58 3.92 -8.30 -14.13
N ASP A 59 5.14 -8.31 -14.64
CA ASP A 59 5.98 -9.52 -14.58
C ASP A 59 6.42 -9.72 -13.12
N MET A 60 5.78 -10.66 -12.48
CA MET A 60 5.94 -10.87 -11.04
C MET A 60 7.32 -11.40 -10.67
N GLU A 61 7.94 -12.20 -11.56
CA GLU A 61 9.29 -12.73 -11.32
C GLU A 61 10.33 -11.64 -11.49
N GLU A 62 10.21 -10.83 -12.54
CA GLU A 62 11.10 -9.70 -12.78
C GLU A 62 11.00 -8.65 -11.66
N VAL A 63 9.77 -8.31 -11.24
CA VAL A 63 9.53 -7.22 -10.30
C VAL A 63 9.73 -7.63 -8.84
N PHE A 64 9.38 -8.86 -8.46
CA PHE A 64 9.35 -9.29 -7.05
C PHE A 64 10.13 -10.56 -6.74
N GLY A 65 10.73 -11.23 -7.72
CA GLY A 65 11.43 -12.51 -7.53
C GLY A 65 12.55 -12.42 -6.49
N ASP A 66 13.36 -11.35 -6.55
CA ASP A 66 14.42 -11.07 -5.59
C ASP A 66 13.90 -10.87 -4.15
N LEU A 67 12.80 -10.13 -3.99
CA LEU A 67 12.20 -9.89 -2.67
C LEU A 67 11.58 -11.17 -2.09
N ARG A 68 10.94 -11.97 -2.93
CA ARG A 68 10.39 -13.28 -2.51
C ARG A 68 11.49 -14.23 -2.09
N ALA A 69 12.62 -14.27 -2.81
CA ALA A 69 13.78 -15.08 -2.44
C ALA A 69 14.33 -14.68 -1.06
N ARG A 70 14.53 -13.38 -0.83
CA ARG A 70 14.98 -12.84 0.47
C ARG A 70 13.95 -13.15 1.58
N TRP A 71 12.67 -13.00 1.30
CA TRP A 71 11.61 -13.31 2.27
C TRP A 71 11.58 -14.80 2.64
N LYS A 72 11.69 -15.71 1.64
CA LYS A 72 11.76 -17.16 1.87
C LYS A 72 13.00 -17.54 2.70
N GLN A 73 14.14 -16.92 2.43
CA GLN A 73 15.35 -17.14 3.20
C GLN A 73 15.17 -16.70 4.66
N LEU A 74 14.66 -15.48 4.89
CA LEU A 74 14.41 -14.96 6.23
C LEU A 74 13.45 -15.86 7.01
N ARG A 75 12.37 -16.33 6.36
CA ARG A 75 11.42 -17.24 6.96
C ARG A 75 12.06 -18.59 7.33
N ALA A 76 12.85 -19.16 6.43
CA ALA A 76 13.55 -20.43 6.68
C ALA A 76 14.58 -20.31 7.83
N GLU A 77 15.23 -19.17 8.00
CA GLU A 77 16.11 -18.88 9.13
C GLU A 77 15.35 -18.83 10.45
N GLU A 78 14.19 -18.19 10.46
CA GLU A 78 13.35 -18.11 11.65
C GLU A 78 12.70 -19.48 12.00
N GLU A 79 12.29 -20.26 11.01
CA GLU A 79 11.79 -21.62 11.24
C GLU A 79 12.86 -22.55 11.81
N ARG A 80 14.11 -22.36 11.46
CA ARG A 80 15.24 -23.10 12.07
C ARG A 80 15.48 -22.73 13.55
N LYS A 81 15.17 -21.50 13.93
CA LYS A 81 15.36 -21.01 15.32
C LYS A 81 14.17 -21.32 16.23
N SER A 82 12.97 -21.16 15.73
CA SER A 82 11.72 -21.20 16.51
C SER A 82 10.80 -22.40 16.21
N GLY A 83 11.19 -23.27 15.29
CA GLY A 83 10.32 -24.35 14.81
C GLY A 83 9.43 -23.93 13.64
N THR A 84 8.74 -24.91 13.05
CA THR A 84 7.90 -24.69 11.89
C THR A 84 6.80 -23.67 12.18
N LEU A 85 6.66 -22.69 11.29
CA LEU A 85 5.61 -21.68 11.35
C LEU A 85 4.43 -22.09 10.47
N ASP A 86 3.22 -22.01 11.00
CA ASP A 86 2.01 -22.23 10.22
C ASP A 86 1.89 -21.24 9.04
N VAL A 87 1.20 -21.66 7.99
CA VAL A 87 0.97 -20.82 6.81
C VAL A 87 0.21 -19.55 7.21
N GLY A 88 0.72 -18.40 6.84
CA GLY A 88 0.12 -17.10 7.15
C GLY A 88 0.34 -16.61 8.58
N VAL A 89 0.99 -17.40 9.43
CA VAL A 89 1.39 -16.95 10.78
C VAL A 89 2.81 -16.39 10.74
N LEU A 90 2.97 -15.19 11.27
CA LEU A 90 4.26 -14.53 11.42
C LEU A 90 4.61 -14.41 12.91
N ASN A 91 5.83 -14.83 13.27
CA ASN A 91 6.38 -14.52 14.57
C ASN A 91 6.83 -13.04 14.65
N ASP A 92 7.25 -12.60 15.83
CA ASP A 92 7.65 -11.20 16.02
C ASP A 92 8.89 -10.82 15.22
N ALA A 93 9.81 -11.75 14.98
CA ALA A 93 10.97 -11.50 14.11
C ALA A 93 10.55 -11.21 12.66
N LEU A 94 9.63 -12.00 12.09
CA LEU A 94 9.09 -11.77 10.75
C LEU A 94 8.17 -10.55 10.67
N LYS A 95 7.62 -10.07 11.81
CA LYS A 95 6.83 -8.85 11.85
C LYS A 95 7.67 -7.59 11.98
N TYR A 96 8.70 -7.62 12.82
CA TYR A 96 9.33 -6.39 13.33
C TYR A 96 10.84 -6.31 13.10
N SER A 97 11.52 -7.37 12.62
CA SER A 97 12.94 -7.26 12.32
C SER A 97 13.19 -6.24 11.19
N ASP A 98 14.32 -5.56 11.26
CA ASP A 98 14.69 -4.55 10.28
C ASP A 98 14.66 -5.08 8.84
N GLU A 99 15.12 -6.32 8.64
CA GLU A 99 15.13 -6.95 7.32
C GLU A 99 13.71 -7.25 6.83
N ALA A 100 12.83 -7.79 7.68
CA ALA A 100 11.44 -8.04 7.33
C ALA A 100 10.69 -6.74 6.98
N VAL A 101 10.96 -5.67 7.73
CA VAL A 101 10.41 -4.34 7.48
C VAL A 101 10.90 -3.78 6.15
N LYS A 102 12.21 -3.87 5.88
CA LYS A 102 12.82 -3.40 4.61
C LYS A 102 12.22 -4.12 3.40
N ILE A 103 12.13 -5.45 3.43
CA ILE A 103 11.55 -6.23 2.33
C ILE A 103 10.11 -5.81 2.05
N ARG A 104 9.29 -5.63 3.09
CA ARG A 104 7.88 -5.20 2.92
C ARG A 104 7.76 -3.77 2.42
N MET A 105 8.59 -2.86 2.91
CA MET A 105 8.62 -1.47 2.42
C MET A 105 9.02 -1.43 0.95
N GLU A 106 10.04 -2.16 0.56
CA GLU A 106 10.49 -2.23 -0.83
C GLU A 106 9.42 -2.85 -1.75
N CYS A 107 8.75 -3.90 -1.29
CA CYS A 107 7.64 -4.52 -2.01
C CYS A 107 6.49 -3.52 -2.23
N THR A 108 6.05 -2.83 -1.18
CA THR A 108 4.98 -1.83 -1.30
C THR A 108 5.38 -0.64 -2.16
N ASP A 109 6.65 -0.23 -2.15
CA ASP A 109 7.17 0.85 -3.00
C ASP A 109 7.14 0.45 -4.48
N ARG A 110 7.54 -0.78 -4.82
CA ARG A 110 7.46 -1.29 -6.20
C ARG A 110 6.03 -1.34 -6.71
N ILE A 111 5.06 -1.79 -5.89
CA ILE A 111 3.64 -1.78 -6.24
C ILE A 111 3.15 -0.33 -6.42
N ARG A 112 3.52 0.58 -5.52
CA ARG A 112 3.15 1.98 -5.62
C ARG A 112 3.69 2.63 -6.89
N LYS A 113 4.95 2.35 -7.25
CA LYS A 113 5.55 2.83 -8.51
C LYS A 113 4.75 2.38 -9.73
N ALA A 114 4.34 1.11 -9.78
CA ALA A 114 3.52 0.61 -10.88
C ALA A 114 2.19 1.37 -11.02
N VAL A 115 1.53 1.71 -9.92
CA VAL A 115 0.31 2.54 -9.95
C VAL A 115 0.62 3.99 -10.36
N LEU A 116 1.77 4.55 -9.92
CA LEU A 116 2.19 5.89 -10.34
C LEU A 116 2.50 5.95 -11.83
N ASP A 117 3.01 4.88 -12.44
CA ASP A 117 3.25 4.81 -13.88
C ASP A 117 1.92 4.86 -14.66
N VAL A 118 0.89 4.16 -14.21
CA VAL A 118 -0.47 4.28 -14.78
C VAL A 118 -0.99 5.72 -14.62
N ARG A 119 -0.77 6.35 -13.47
CA ARG A 119 -1.14 7.74 -13.22
C ARG A 119 -0.43 8.71 -14.17
N ARG A 120 0.89 8.51 -14.43
CA ARG A 120 1.65 9.32 -15.40
C ARG A 120 1.12 9.17 -16.82
N GLN A 121 0.78 7.95 -17.24
CA GLN A 121 0.14 7.70 -18.55
C GLN A 121 -1.18 8.47 -18.71
N ARG A 122 -1.84 8.80 -17.60
CA ARG A 122 -3.04 9.64 -17.59
C ARG A 122 -2.73 11.15 -17.66
N GLY A 123 -1.46 11.56 -17.75
CA GLY A 123 -1.04 12.95 -17.86
C GLY A 123 -0.92 13.70 -16.51
N TYR A 124 -0.98 12.98 -15.39
CA TYR A 124 -0.73 13.60 -14.08
C TYR A 124 0.76 13.82 -13.85
N SER A 125 1.09 14.96 -13.24
CA SER A 125 2.47 15.29 -12.85
C SER A 125 3.02 14.31 -11.81
N ASP A 126 4.34 14.24 -11.71
CA ASP A 126 4.99 13.47 -10.65
C ASP A 126 4.57 13.97 -9.27
N GLU A 127 4.50 13.05 -8.35
CA GLU A 127 4.16 13.34 -6.96
C GLU A 127 5.39 13.72 -6.14
N ASP A 128 5.18 14.53 -5.10
CA ASP A 128 6.20 14.77 -4.08
C ASP A 128 6.63 13.42 -3.45
N PRO A 129 7.92 13.09 -3.46
CA PRO A 129 8.43 11.88 -2.82
C PRO A 129 8.05 11.74 -1.34
N LYS A 130 7.81 12.87 -0.66
CA LYS A 130 7.35 12.88 0.74
C LYS A 130 6.00 12.18 0.93
N ASN A 131 5.18 12.09 -0.10
CA ASN A 131 3.90 11.40 -0.05
C ASN A 131 4.03 9.88 0.20
N ASN A 132 5.22 9.30 0.00
CA ASN A 132 5.49 7.91 0.34
C ASN A 132 5.89 7.71 1.81
N LEU A 133 6.08 8.76 2.57
CA LEU A 133 6.49 8.68 3.97
C LEU A 133 5.27 8.67 4.89
N ALA A 134 5.19 7.67 5.76
CA ALA A 134 4.14 7.60 6.78
C ALA A 134 4.10 8.86 7.66
N SER A 135 5.28 9.42 7.99
CA SER A 135 5.40 10.64 8.79
C SER A 135 4.74 11.88 8.16
N THR A 136 4.63 11.95 6.84
CA THR A 136 3.92 13.05 6.17
C THR A 136 2.45 13.04 6.53
N TRP A 137 1.84 11.89 6.51
CA TRP A 137 0.40 11.71 6.76
C TRP A 137 0.03 11.77 8.24
N LEU A 138 0.93 11.31 9.13
CA LEU A 138 0.75 11.47 10.57
C LEU A 138 0.65 12.94 10.98
N ARG A 139 1.48 13.81 10.38
CA ARG A 139 1.43 15.27 10.64
C ARG A 139 0.14 15.91 10.14
N GLU A 140 -0.41 15.45 9.04
CA GLU A 140 -1.68 15.93 8.51
C GLU A 140 -2.86 15.43 9.35
N GLY A 141 -2.84 14.18 9.80
CA GLY A 141 -3.85 13.59 10.67
C GLY A 141 -3.97 14.29 12.02
N MET A 142 -2.87 14.79 12.58
CA MET A 142 -2.88 15.56 13.84
C MET A 142 -3.60 16.93 13.74
N LYS A 143 -3.85 17.43 12.55
CA LYS A 143 -4.57 18.69 12.32
C LYS A 143 -6.08 18.53 12.18
N ARG A 144 -6.59 17.33 12.13
CA ARG A 144 -8.01 17.02 11.92
C ARG A 144 -8.53 16.24 13.11
N GLU A 145 -9.41 16.87 13.90
CA GLU A 145 -10.12 16.18 14.97
C GLU A 145 -10.90 14.99 14.43
N GLY A 146 -10.67 13.81 14.98
CA GLY A 146 -11.52 12.63 14.90
C GLY A 146 -11.19 11.60 13.84
N ARG A 147 -10.48 11.87 12.74
CA ARG A 147 -10.19 10.86 11.73
C ARG A 147 -8.90 11.11 10.97
N GLN A 148 -8.05 10.11 10.90
CA GLN A 148 -6.86 10.16 10.03
C GLN A 148 -7.29 10.05 8.56
N ASP A 149 -6.49 10.66 7.67
CA ASP A 149 -6.74 10.61 6.23
C ASP A 149 -6.78 9.19 5.64
N ASP A 150 -6.23 8.18 6.31
CA ASP A 150 -6.32 6.77 5.91
C ASP A 150 -7.62 6.09 6.37
N GLY A 151 -8.55 6.85 6.96
CA GLY A 151 -9.84 6.36 7.46
C GLY A 151 -9.80 5.76 8.86
N THR A 152 -8.64 5.69 9.51
CA THR A 152 -8.54 5.26 10.91
C THR A 152 -8.93 6.40 11.85
N LEU A 153 -9.55 6.04 12.98
CA LEU A 153 -9.86 7.02 14.02
C LEU A 153 -8.57 7.43 14.74
N THR A 154 -8.36 8.72 14.95
CA THR A 154 -7.36 9.21 15.89
C THR A 154 -7.80 8.82 17.29
N ARG A 155 -6.98 8.04 18.00
CA ARG A 155 -7.14 7.91 19.46
C ARG A 155 -6.53 9.16 20.07
N GLU A 156 -7.34 9.87 20.85
CA GLU A 156 -6.83 10.81 21.84
C GLU A 156 -6.08 9.97 22.89
N GLU A 157 -4.79 10.25 23.08
CA GLU A 157 -4.02 9.76 24.24
C GLU A 157 -4.24 10.67 25.42
#